data_3ce78ae6707b24ca5dc3feea5f7e003c
#
_entry.id   3ce78ae6707b24ca5dc3feea5f7e003c
#
_cell.length_a   1.000
_cell.length_b   1.000
_cell.length_c   1.000
_cell.angle_alpha   90.00
_cell.angle_beta   90.00
_cell.angle_gamma   90.00
#
_symmetry.space_group_name_H-M   'P 1'
#
loop_
_entity.id
_entity.type
_entity.pdbx_description
1 polymer ?
#
loop_
_entity_poly.entity_id
_entity_poly.type
_entity_poly.pdbx_seq_one_letter_code
_entity_poly.pdbx_strand_id
1 'polypeptide(L)'
;MSILHINDALEYTIALGCISFLVVLVFLFIIPIIFKNYFTDEKWNIGKNLFFTLNCFIAISFFCWLYSLLSKNQNIPTASVFHFIYYALAVGTFPLVLFYIIDEKISRKKRQKIVAKIKEEKSFISKPTPKNTTLVLSSKNKKEKLTIHLNELVYITSEGNYTCIYTKENDKLKESILRNTLTNISKDLELYSSLIRCHKSYIINTNHIIDIQGNARGYILKSSDIPFDIPVSRSFPKSLLKNLIGK
;
A
#
# COMPACT_ATOMS: atom_id res chain seq x y z
N MET A 1 1.71 -55.43 6.56
CA MET A 1 2.35 -54.31 5.84
C MET A 1 3.84 -54.47 6.04
N SER A 2 4.63 -54.76 4.99
CA SER A 2 6.06 -55.07 5.17
C SER A 2 6.86 -53.77 5.41
N ILE A 3 7.96 -53.89 6.14
CA ILE A 3 8.89 -52.77 6.46
C ILE A 3 9.39 -52.12 5.17
N LEU A 4 9.55 -52.86 4.08
CA LEU A 4 9.92 -52.36 2.74
C LEU A 4 8.91 -51.32 2.19
N HIS A 5 7.61 -51.52 2.36
CA HIS A 5 6.59 -50.55 1.91
C HIS A 5 6.60 -49.25 2.70
N ILE A 6 7.04 -49.31 3.96
CA ILE A 6 7.13 -48.10 4.80
C ILE A 6 8.33 -47.25 4.37
N ASN A 7 9.47 -47.87 4.04
CA ASN A 7 10.66 -47.14 3.58
C ASN A 7 10.42 -46.46 2.22
N ASP A 8 9.79 -47.13 1.27
CA ASP A 8 9.45 -46.56 -0.05
C ASP A 8 8.52 -45.35 0.09
N ALA A 9 7.50 -45.46 0.96
CA ALA A 9 6.58 -44.37 1.23
C ALA A 9 7.28 -43.18 1.91
N LEU A 10 8.24 -43.45 2.80
CA LEU A 10 9.00 -42.41 3.50
C LEU A 10 9.95 -41.69 2.56
N GLU A 11 10.68 -42.39 1.73
CA GLU A 11 11.54 -41.82 0.69
C GLU A 11 10.76 -40.94 -0.28
N TYR A 12 9.61 -41.43 -0.74
CA TYR A 12 8.72 -40.66 -1.63
C TYR A 12 8.23 -39.36 -0.97
N THR A 13 7.83 -39.43 0.30
CA THR A 13 7.33 -38.25 1.03
C THR A 13 8.44 -37.22 1.28
N ILE A 14 9.64 -37.70 1.62
CA ILE A 14 10.84 -36.80 1.77
C ILE A 14 11.14 -36.13 0.44
N ALA A 15 11.13 -36.87 -0.67
CA ALA A 15 11.40 -36.28 -1.98
C ALA A 15 10.38 -35.20 -2.37
N LEU A 16 9.09 -35.44 -2.12
CA LEU A 16 8.05 -34.40 -2.34
C LEU A 16 8.27 -33.16 -1.46
N GLY A 17 8.68 -33.37 -0.20
CA GLY A 17 9.05 -32.28 0.71
C GLY A 17 10.23 -31.45 0.21
N CYS A 18 11.29 -32.12 -0.27
CA CYS A 18 12.46 -31.46 -0.85
C CYS A 18 12.13 -30.69 -2.11
N ILE A 19 11.32 -31.25 -3.01
CA ILE A 19 10.86 -30.58 -4.23
C ILE A 19 10.07 -29.32 -3.86
N SER A 20 9.12 -29.43 -2.96
CA SER A 20 8.30 -28.31 -2.50
C SER A 20 9.17 -27.20 -1.90
N PHE A 21 10.14 -27.56 -1.07
CA PHE A 21 11.07 -26.63 -0.46
C PHE A 21 11.92 -25.90 -1.50
N LEU A 22 12.48 -26.62 -2.47
CA LEU A 22 13.27 -26.04 -3.56
C LEU A 22 12.46 -25.04 -4.41
N VAL A 23 11.22 -25.40 -4.76
CA VAL A 23 10.33 -24.50 -5.51
C VAL A 23 10.06 -23.23 -4.72
N VAL A 24 9.77 -23.33 -3.42
CA VAL A 24 9.57 -22.17 -2.55
C VAL A 24 10.83 -21.30 -2.50
N LEU A 25 12.02 -21.86 -2.38
CA LEU A 25 13.28 -21.09 -2.42
C LEU A 25 13.47 -20.33 -3.74
N VAL A 26 13.15 -20.96 -4.88
CA VAL A 26 13.20 -20.31 -6.19
C VAL A 26 12.23 -19.11 -6.22
N PHE A 27 11.01 -19.29 -5.76
CA PHE A 27 10.02 -18.22 -5.72
C PHE A 27 10.40 -17.09 -4.76
N LEU A 28 10.96 -17.38 -3.59
CA LEU A 28 11.32 -16.37 -2.60
C LEU A 28 12.59 -15.59 -2.95
N PHE A 29 13.58 -16.23 -3.55
CA PHE A 29 14.90 -15.61 -3.75
C PHE A 29 15.19 -15.32 -5.23
N ILE A 30 14.96 -16.28 -6.13
CA ILE A 30 15.38 -16.15 -7.54
C ILE A 30 14.43 -15.26 -8.33
N ILE A 31 13.12 -15.49 -8.24
CA ILE A 31 12.14 -14.72 -9.01
C ILE A 31 12.14 -13.23 -8.66
N PRO A 32 12.21 -12.80 -7.39
CA PRO A 32 12.32 -11.37 -7.06
C PRO A 32 13.60 -10.70 -7.57
N ILE A 33 14.71 -11.44 -7.66
CA ILE A 33 15.98 -10.92 -8.20
C ILE A 33 15.84 -10.67 -9.71
N ILE A 34 15.27 -11.64 -10.45
CA ILE A 34 15.10 -11.55 -11.91
C ILE A 34 14.09 -10.44 -12.27
N PHE A 35 12.97 -10.36 -11.56
CA PHE A 35 11.89 -9.41 -11.82
C PHE A 35 11.88 -8.23 -10.84
N LYS A 36 13.04 -7.65 -10.53
CA LYS A 36 13.22 -6.59 -9.54
C LYS A 36 12.24 -5.41 -9.70
N ASN A 37 11.96 -4.99 -10.94
CA ASN A 37 11.03 -3.89 -11.24
C ASN A 37 9.56 -4.21 -10.92
N TYR A 38 9.20 -5.49 -10.88
CA TYR A 38 7.84 -5.95 -10.53
C TYR A 38 7.65 -5.98 -9.01
N PHE A 39 8.70 -6.30 -8.26
CA PHE A 39 8.69 -6.46 -6.80
C PHE A 39 9.06 -5.18 -6.03
N THR A 40 8.92 -3.99 -6.66
CA THR A 40 9.17 -2.72 -5.99
C THR A 40 8.06 -2.42 -4.97
N ASP A 41 8.41 -2.01 -3.76
CA ASP A 41 7.47 -1.71 -2.65
C ASP A 41 6.32 -0.78 -3.04
N GLU A 42 6.57 0.19 -3.92
CA GLU A 42 5.56 1.15 -4.39
C GLU A 42 4.48 0.52 -5.27
N LYS A 43 4.83 -0.52 -6.02
CA LYS A 43 3.94 -1.20 -6.99
C LYS A 43 3.33 -2.49 -6.42
N TRP A 44 3.80 -2.96 -5.26
CA TRP A 44 3.36 -4.19 -4.65
C TRP A 44 2.00 -4.01 -3.96
N ASN A 45 1.02 -4.83 -4.31
CA ASN A 45 -0.31 -4.82 -3.71
C ASN A 45 -0.77 -6.23 -3.35
N ILE A 46 -1.85 -6.33 -2.57
CA ILE A 46 -2.41 -7.60 -2.11
C ILE A 46 -2.75 -8.53 -3.27
N GLY A 47 -3.29 -8.01 -4.38
CA GLY A 47 -3.64 -8.82 -5.55
C GLY A 47 -2.41 -9.44 -6.21
N LYS A 48 -1.29 -8.71 -6.32
CA LYS A 48 -0.03 -9.22 -6.85
C LYS A 48 0.57 -10.30 -5.95
N ASN A 49 0.49 -10.09 -4.63
CA ASN A 49 0.94 -11.08 -3.67
C ASN A 49 0.13 -12.38 -3.78
N LEU A 50 -1.20 -12.26 -3.84
CA LEU A 50 -2.08 -13.42 -4.02
C LEU A 50 -1.77 -14.17 -5.34
N PHE A 51 -1.66 -13.44 -6.45
CA PHE A 51 -1.30 -14.01 -7.75
C PHE A 51 0.05 -14.73 -7.71
N PHE A 52 1.06 -14.11 -7.12
CA PHE A 52 2.40 -14.70 -6.97
C PHE A 52 2.37 -16.01 -6.17
N THR A 53 1.65 -16.01 -5.04
CA THR A 53 1.52 -17.20 -4.20
C THR A 53 0.74 -18.32 -4.88
N LEU A 54 -0.30 -17.97 -5.64
CA LEU A 54 -1.07 -18.95 -6.39
C LEU A 54 -0.22 -19.63 -7.48
N ASN A 55 0.63 -18.89 -8.17
CA ASN A 55 1.60 -19.45 -9.11
C ASN A 55 2.62 -20.35 -8.42
N CYS A 56 3.06 -20.01 -7.21
CA CYS A 56 3.94 -20.88 -6.42
C CYS A 56 3.28 -22.22 -6.13
N PHE A 57 2.01 -22.26 -5.71
CA PHE A 57 1.29 -23.50 -5.46
C PHE A 57 1.09 -24.34 -6.72
N ILE A 58 0.79 -23.70 -7.84
CA ILE A 58 0.69 -24.39 -9.14
C ILE A 58 2.03 -25.04 -9.51
N ALA A 59 3.14 -24.31 -9.33
CA ALA A 59 4.48 -24.84 -9.61
C ALA A 59 4.84 -26.02 -8.70
N ILE A 60 4.60 -25.92 -7.39
CA ILE A 60 4.81 -27.02 -6.45
C ILE A 60 4.02 -28.26 -6.90
N SER A 61 2.72 -28.09 -7.20
CA SER A 61 1.84 -29.18 -7.62
C SER A 61 2.33 -29.83 -8.90
N PHE A 62 2.78 -29.04 -9.86
CA PHE A 62 3.30 -29.52 -11.14
C PHE A 62 4.59 -30.35 -10.96
N PHE A 63 5.56 -29.86 -10.22
CA PHE A 63 6.82 -30.56 -10.00
C PHE A 63 6.63 -31.82 -9.14
N CYS A 64 5.78 -31.79 -8.13
CA CYS A 64 5.44 -32.97 -7.34
C CYS A 64 4.72 -34.05 -8.18
N TRP A 65 3.79 -33.63 -9.04
CA TRP A 65 3.12 -34.56 -9.97
C TRP A 65 4.10 -35.14 -10.99
N LEU A 66 4.99 -34.32 -11.57
CA LEU A 66 6.02 -34.78 -12.50
C LEU A 66 6.94 -35.82 -11.86
N TYR A 67 7.38 -35.56 -10.62
CA TYR A 67 8.16 -36.55 -9.85
C TYR A 67 7.38 -37.82 -9.62
N SER A 68 6.09 -37.76 -9.28
CA SER A 68 5.22 -38.90 -9.11
C SER A 68 5.11 -39.76 -10.39
N LEU A 69 5.06 -39.14 -11.57
CA LEU A 69 5.08 -39.84 -12.85
C LEU A 69 6.41 -40.54 -13.15
N LEU A 70 7.51 -39.88 -12.79
CA LEU A 70 8.86 -40.35 -13.09
C LEU A 70 9.32 -41.46 -12.12
N SER A 71 8.82 -41.47 -10.89
CA SER A 71 9.29 -42.36 -9.82
C SER A 71 8.97 -43.83 -10.07
N LYS A 72 8.06 -44.15 -11.04
CA LYS A 72 7.68 -45.51 -11.45
C LYS A 72 7.48 -46.52 -10.30
N ASN A 73 7.20 -46.05 -9.11
CA ASN A 73 7.02 -46.92 -7.96
C ASN A 73 5.67 -47.62 -8.07
N GLN A 74 5.67 -48.91 -8.40
CA GLN A 74 4.45 -49.71 -8.61
C GLN A 74 3.54 -49.80 -7.38
N ASN A 75 4.06 -49.46 -6.21
CA ASN A 75 3.36 -49.48 -4.93
C ASN A 75 2.60 -48.22 -4.59
N ILE A 76 2.84 -47.12 -5.36
CA ILE A 76 2.19 -45.82 -5.12
C ILE A 76 1.29 -45.53 -6.32
N PRO A 77 -0.04 -45.39 -6.13
CA PRO A 77 -0.94 -45.07 -7.23
C PRO A 77 -0.62 -43.67 -7.78
N THR A 78 -0.49 -43.56 -9.10
CA THR A 78 -0.29 -42.27 -9.78
C THR A 78 -1.53 -41.39 -9.59
N ALA A 79 -1.41 -40.37 -8.79
CA ALA A 79 -2.47 -39.40 -8.57
C ALA A 79 -2.52 -38.37 -9.72
N SER A 80 -3.72 -37.89 -10.04
CA SER A 80 -3.91 -36.83 -11.01
C SER A 80 -3.28 -35.53 -10.50
N VAL A 81 -2.81 -34.66 -11.41
CA VAL A 81 -2.28 -33.31 -11.07
C VAL A 81 -3.27 -32.52 -10.21
N PHE A 82 -4.57 -32.69 -10.39
CA PHE A 82 -5.60 -32.01 -9.61
C PHE A 82 -5.58 -32.40 -8.12
N HIS A 83 -5.19 -33.63 -7.77
CA HIS A 83 -5.02 -34.00 -6.37
C HIS A 83 -3.85 -33.25 -5.73
N PHE A 84 -2.74 -33.09 -6.45
CA PHE A 84 -1.59 -32.30 -5.96
C PHE A 84 -1.96 -30.82 -5.76
N ILE A 85 -2.73 -30.24 -6.68
CA ILE A 85 -3.24 -28.86 -6.54
C ILE A 85 -4.14 -28.76 -5.31
N TYR A 86 -5.07 -29.70 -5.13
CA TYR A 86 -5.96 -29.72 -3.97
C TYR A 86 -5.19 -29.79 -2.66
N TYR A 87 -4.22 -30.72 -2.53
CA TYR A 87 -3.40 -30.83 -1.31
C TYR A 87 -2.50 -29.61 -1.09
N ALA A 88 -1.90 -29.06 -2.13
CA ALA A 88 -1.09 -27.84 -2.02
C ALA A 88 -1.91 -26.65 -1.53
N LEU A 89 -3.14 -26.50 -2.03
CA LEU A 89 -4.06 -25.46 -1.56
C LEU A 89 -4.55 -25.73 -0.12
N ALA A 90 -4.94 -26.95 0.20
CA ALA A 90 -5.46 -27.29 1.53
C ALA A 90 -4.41 -27.07 2.64
N VAL A 91 -3.17 -27.52 2.40
CA VAL A 91 -2.08 -27.40 3.38
C VAL A 91 -1.46 -25.99 3.35
N GLY A 92 -1.33 -25.40 2.16
CA GLY A 92 -0.65 -24.12 1.98
C GLY A 92 -1.47 -22.90 2.40
N THR A 93 -2.79 -22.98 2.47
CA THR A 93 -3.63 -21.84 2.87
C THR A 93 -3.41 -21.43 4.32
N PHE A 94 -3.20 -22.36 5.22
CA PHE A 94 -3.01 -22.07 6.65
C PHE A 94 -1.75 -21.20 6.92
N PRO A 95 -0.53 -21.60 6.50
CA PRO A 95 0.65 -20.76 6.70
C PRO A 95 0.56 -19.44 5.94
N LEU A 96 -0.16 -19.37 4.82
CA LEU A 96 -0.38 -18.15 4.06
C LEU A 96 -1.18 -17.12 4.87
N VAL A 97 -2.30 -17.53 5.46
CA VAL A 97 -3.13 -16.66 6.31
C VAL A 97 -2.33 -16.19 7.52
N LEU A 98 -1.56 -17.07 8.15
CA LEU A 98 -0.70 -16.74 9.27
C LEU A 98 0.36 -15.70 8.89
N PHE A 99 1.04 -15.90 7.77
CA PHE A 99 2.04 -14.96 7.25
C PHE A 99 1.43 -13.58 6.97
N TYR A 100 0.24 -13.54 6.36
CA TYR A 100 -0.47 -12.30 6.10
C TYR A 100 -0.79 -11.51 7.38
N ILE A 101 -1.27 -12.20 8.42
CA ILE A 101 -1.58 -11.58 9.72
C ILE A 101 -0.30 -11.03 10.38
N ILE A 102 0.80 -11.77 10.31
CA ILE A 102 2.08 -11.36 10.88
C ILE A 102 2.63 -10.14 10.13
N ASP A 103 2.64 -10.17 8.79
CA ASP A 103 3.11 -9.05 7.97
C ASP A 103 2.29 -7.77 8.21
N GLU A 104 0.98 -7.89 8.32
CA GLU A 104 0.11 -6.77 8.67
C GLU A 104 0.48 -6.16 10.04
N LYS A 105 0.69 -6.99 11.07
CA LYS A 105 1.09 -6.54 12.41
C LYS A 105 2.45 -5.84 12.40
N ILE A 106 3.43 -6.40 11.68
CA ILE A 106 4.78 -5.83 11.57
C ILE A 106 4.73 -4.48 10.84
N SER A 107 4.03 -4.42 9.72
CA SER A 107 3.87 -3.20 8.92
C SER A 107 3.18 -2.09 9.73
N ARG A 108 2.14 -2.43 10.47
CA ARG A 108 1.44 -1.50 11.38
C ARG A 108 2.38 -0.95 12.46
N LYS A 109 3.13 -1.82 13.15
CA LYS A 109 4.10 -1.40 14.17
C LYS A 109 5.20 -0.48 13.61
N LYS A 110 5.74 -0.80 12.43
CA LYS A 110 6.76 0.04 11.77
C LYS A 110 6.23 1.46 11.49
N ARG A 111 5.01 1.57 10.95
CA ARG A 111 4.41 2.88 10.65
C ARG A 111 4.07 3.67 11.89
N GLN A 112 3.58 3.02 12.94
CA GLN A 112 3.33 3.67 14.23
C GLN A 112 4.62 4.23 14.86
N LYS A 113 5.75 3.50 14.77
CA LYS A 113 7.06 4.00 15.23
C LYS A 113 7.53 5.22 14.44
N ILE A 114 7.31 5.26 13.11
CA ILE A 114 7.66 6.42 12.28
C ILE A 114 6.82 7.63 12.70
N VAL A 115 5.52 7.44 12.89
CA VAL A 115 4.62 8.52 13.35
C VAL A 115 5.01 9.04 14.72
N ALA A 116 5.35 8.17 15.67
CA ALA A 116 5.80 8.58 17.00
C ALA A 116 7.05 9.47 16.93
N LYS A 117 8.05 9.07 16.13
CA LYS A 117 9.25 9.89 15.91
C LYS A 117 8.93 11.25 15.29
N ILE A 118 8.03 11.31 14.30
CA ILE A 118 7.60 12.58 13.69
C ILE A 118 6.96 13.50 14.71
N LYS A 119 6.13 12.96 15.61
CA LYS A 119 5.48 13.74 16.67
C LYS A 119 6.50 14.29 17.68
N GLU A 120 7.48 13.51 18.08
CA GLU A 120 8.56 13.94 18.96
C GLU A 120 9.39 15.06 18.31
N GLU A 121 9.81 14.91 17.06
CA GLU A 121 10.60 15.93 16.35
C GLU A 121 9.85 17.26 16.19
N LYS A 122 8.52 17.23 16.02
CA LYS A 122 7.72 18.44 15.85
C LYS A 122 7.45 19.23 17.13
N SER A 123 7.48 18.59 18.28
CA SER A 123 7.33 19.30 19.56
C SER A 123 8.42 20.36 19.79
N PHE A 124 9.51 20.33 19.01
CA PHE A 124 10.66 21.25 19.12
C PHE A 124 10.73 22.35 18.05
N ILE A 125 9.87 22.33 17.01
CA ILE A 125 10.01 23.27 15.86
C ILE A 125 8.68 23.99 15.59
N SER A 126 8.50 25.19 16.11
CA SER A 126 7.43 26.11 15.70
C SER A 126 8.00 27.25 14.85
N LYS A 127 7.68 27.31 13.56
CA LYS A 127 7.93 28.48 12.69
C LYS A 127 6.62 29.19 12.34
N PRO A 128 6.52 30.53 12.44
CA PRO A 128 5.28 31.24 12.10
C PRO A 128 5.09 31.36 10.59
N THR A 129 3.87 31.09 10.11
CA THR A 129 3.44 31.33 8.73
C THR A 129 3.03 32.81 8.55
N PRO A 130 3.33 33.46 7.41
CA PRO A 130 2.89 34.84 7.15
C PRO A 130 1.35 34.91 7.07
N LYS A 131 0.76 35.85 7.79
CA LYS A 131 -0.68 35.92 8.09
C LYS A 131 -1.61 36.35 6.94
N ASN A 132 -1.12 36.92 5.83
CA ASN A 132 -1.98 37.54 4.80
C ASN A 132 -1.54 37.21 3.36
N THR A 133 -1.48 35.94 3.02
CA THR A 133 -1.18 35.56 1.64
C THR A 133 -2.48 35.21 0.90
N THR A 134 -2.73 35.88 -0.22
CA THR A 134 -3.89 35.65 -1.08
C THR A 134 -3.52 34.69 -2.21
N LEU A 135 -4.35 33.69 -2.45
CA LEU A 135 -4.22 32.72 -3.52
C LEU A 135 -5.21 33.07 -4.64
N VAL A 136 -4.76 32.99 -5.88
CA VAL A 136 -5.62 33.13 -7.06
C VAL A 136 -5.58 31.81 -7.83
N LEU A 137 -6.68 31.08 -7.79
CA LEU A 137 -6.86 29.84 -8.56
C LEU A 137 -7.69 30.12 -9.81
N SER A 138 -7.31 29.54 -10.94
CA SER A 138 -8.00 29.76 -12.22
C SER A 138 -8.56 28.47 -12.80
N SER A 139 -9.68 28.59 -13.53
CA SER A 139 -10.19 27.49 -14.35
C SER A 139 -9.22 27.17 -15.50
N LYS A 140 -9.32 25.96 -16.05
CA LYS A 140 -8.48 25.52 -17.19
C LYS A 140 -8.47 26.53 -18.35
N ASN A 141 -9.58 27.20 -18.58
CA ASN A 141 -9.74 28.20 -19.65
C ASN A 141 -9.44 29.64 -19.18
N LYS A 142 -8.96 29.81 -17.93
CA LYS A 142 -8.66 31.11 -17.30
C LYS A 142 -9.83 32.11 -17.26
N LYS A 143 -11.05 31.70 -17.58
CA LYS A 143 -12.25 32.57 -17.58
C LYS A 143 -12.76 32.85 -16.17
N GLU A 144 -12.64 31.85 -15.29
CA GLU A 144 -13.08 31.95 -13.90
C GLU A 144 -11.85 31.99 -13.01
N LYS A 145 -11.85 32.93 -12.06
CA LYS A 145 -10.80 33.08 -11.07
C LYS A 145 -11.44 33.07 -9.68
N LEU A 146 -10.86 32.29 -8.79
CA LEU A 146 -11.23 32.22 -7.39
C LEU A 146 -10.10 32.79 -6.55
N THR A 147 -10.41 33.87 -5.81
CA THR A 147 -9.45 34.51 -4.89
C THR A 147 -9.81 34.12 -3.46
N ILE A 148 -8.86 33.52 -2.75
CA ILE A 148 -9.04 33.02 -1.38
C ILE A 148 -7.80 33.36 -0.53
N HIS A 149 -7.99 33.48 0.78
CA HIS A 149 -6.86 33.62 1.69
C HIS A 149 -6.26 32.24 2.04
N LEU A 150 -4.94 32.17 2.04
CA LEU A 150 -4.22 30.92 2.32
C LEU A 150 -4.65 30.27 3.66
N ASN A 151 -4.92 31.10 4.67
CA ASN A 151 -5.33 30.63 5.99
C ASN A 151 -6.75 30.05 6.03
N GLU A 152 -7.63 30.47 5.11
CA GLU A 152 -9.00 29.97 5.00
C GLU A 152 -9.07 28.66 4.24
N LEU A 153 -8.08 28.39 3.37
CA LEU A 153 -8.04 27.16 2.59
C LEU A 153 -7.74 25.96 3.49
N VAL A 154 -8.66 25.01 3.55
CA VAL A 154 -8.54 23.79 4.36
C VAL A 154 -8.01 22.63 3.52
N TYR A 155 -8.72 22.28 2.45
CA TYR A 155 -8.28 21.22 1.52
C TYR A 155 -8.91 21.40 0.15
N ILE A 156 -8.34 20.69 -0.82
CA ILE A 156 -8.83 20.65 -2.19
C ILE A 156 -8.98 19.19 -2.60
N THR A 157 -10.08 18.84 -3.24
CA THR A 157 -10.32 17.50 -3.79
C THR A 157 -10.69 17.54 -5.25
N SER A 158 -10.61 16.40 -5.95
CA SER A 158 -11.00 16.27 -7.35
C SER A 158 -12.23 15.41 -7.51
N GLU A 159 -13.20 15.87 -8.29
CA GLU A 159 -14.38 15.14 -8.71
C GLU A 159 -14.49 15.17 -10.24
N GLY A 160 -14.03 14.08 -10.87
CA GLY A 160 -13.97 14.01 -12.32
C GLY A 160 -13.07 15.09 -12.93
N ASN A 161 -13.66 16.00 -13.70
CA ASN A 161 -12.99 17.13 -14.34
C ASN A 161 -13.04 18.43 -13.55
N TYR A 162 -13.57 18.39 -12.33
CA TYR A 162 -13.73 19.52 -11.45
C TYR A 162 -12.82 19.37 -10.22
N THR A 163 -12.45 20.50 -9.70
CA THR A 163 -11.73 20.62 -8.43
C THR A 163 -12.60 21.35 -7.44
N CYS A 164 -12.90 20.69 -6.31
CA CYS A 164 -13.66 21.25 -5.21
C CYS A 164 -12.70 21.81 -4.18
N ILE A 165 -12.85 23.08 -3.86
CA ILE A 165 -11.99 23.86 -2.97
C ILE A 165 -12.79 24.19 -1.72
N TYR A 166 -12.29 23.75 -0.57
CA TYR A 166 -12.96 23.91 0.72
C TYR A 166 -12.24 24.97 1.55
N THR A 167 -12.93 26.04 1.85
CA THR A 167 -12.46 27.14 2.70
C THR A 167 -13.24 27.17 4.01
N LYS A 168 -12.60 27.62 5.08
CA LYS A 168 -13.24 27.81 6.40
C LYS A 168 -13.62 29.28 6.58
N GLU A 169 -14.92 29.57 6.57
CA GLU A 169 -15.48 30.88 6.85
C GLU A 169 -16.41 30.78 8.07
N ASN A 170 -16.18 31.55 9.11
CA ASN A 170 -17.00 31.56 10.34
C ASN A 170 -17.25 30.16 10.92
N ASP A 171 -16.19 29.36 11.05
CA ASP A 171 -16.20 27.96 11.51
C ASP A 171 -17.03 26.98 10.67
N LYS A 172 -17.46 27.39 9.48
CA LYS A 172 -18.16 26.52 8.51
C LYS A 172 -17.30 26.30 7.28
N LEU A 173 -17.34 25.08 6.75
CA LEU A 173 -16.73 24.76 5.47
C LEU A 173 -17.63 25.26 4.34
N LYS A 174 -17.03 26.05 3.46
CA LYS A 174 -17.64 26.53 2.21
C LYS A 174 -16.96 25.86 1.04
N GLU A 175 -17.74 25.32 0.13
CA GLU A 175 -17.28 24.71 -1.09
C GLU A 175 -17.32 25.69 -2.25
N SER A 176 -16.25 25.69 -3.05
CA SER A 176 -16.15 26.38 -4.32
C SER A 176 -15.68 25.41 -5.38
N ILE A 177 -16.34 25.37 -6.53
CA ILE A 177 -16.05 24.42 -7.61
C ILE A 177 -15.37 25.16 -8.76
N LEU A 178 -14.26 24.59 -9.25
CA LEU A 178 -13.52 25.14 -10.37
C LEU A 178 -13.26 24.05 -11.43
N ARG A 179 -13.54 24.35 -12.70
CA ARG A 179 -13.26 23.41 -13.77
C ARG A 179 -11.76 23.38 -14.11
N ASN A 180 -11.04 22.57 -13.36
CA ASN A 180 -9.59 22.35 -13.53
C ASN A 180 -9.21 20.97 -12.97
N THR A 181 -8.01 20.51 -13.29
CA THR A 181 -7.47 19.26 -12.74
C THR A 181 -6.64 19.55 -11.49
N LEU A 182 -6.69 18.63 -10.52
CA LEU A 182 -5.88 18.73 -9.31
C LEU A 182 -4.37 18.84 -9.61
N THR A 183 -3.93 18.25 -10.72
CA THR A 183 -2.53 18.32 -11.16
C THR A 183 -2.12 19.74 -11.59
N ASN A 184 -2.99 20.45 -12.31
CA ASN A 184 -2.71 21.83 -12.69
C ASN A 184 -2.74 22.75 -11.46
N ILE A 185 -3.77 22.61 -10.63
CA ILE A 185 -3.87 23.35 -9.36
C ILE A 185 -2.63 23.10 -8.47
N SER A 186 -2.16 21.83 -8.39
CA SER A 186 -0.96 21.51 -7.61
C SER A 186 0.29 22.25 -8.08
N LYS A 187 0.44 22.49 -9.38
CA LYS A 187 1.55 23.28 -9.94
C LYS A 187 1.45 24.76 -9.56
N ASP A 188 0.25 25.30 -9.63
CA ASP A 188 0.02 26.72 -9.25
C ASP A 188 0.29 26.95 -7.75
N LEU A 189 0.18 25.87 -6.94
CA LEU A 189 0.36 25.92 -5.49
C LEU A 189 1.75 25.49 -5.00
N GLU A 190 2.69 25.15 -5.87
CA GLU A 190 4.04 24.69 -5.50
C GLU A 190 4.84 25.70 -4.66
N LEU A 191 4.57 26.99 -4.83
CA LEU A 191 5.21 28.06 -4.07
C LEU A 191 4.80 28.11 -2.58
N TYR A 192 3.70 27.46 -2.23
CA TYR A 192 3.14 27.52 -0.88
C TYR A 192 3.47 26.24 -0.10
N SER A 193 4.45 26.30 0.76
CA SER A 193 4.96 25.14 1.53
C SER A 193 3.92 24.50 2.47
N SER A 194 2.88 25.24 2.83
CA SER A 194 1.75 24.71 3.64
C SER A 194 0.75 23.89 2.82
N LEU A 195 0.75 24.02 1.49
CA LEU A 195 -0.16 23.31 0.60
C LEU A 195 0.53 22.10 0.00
N ILE A 196 0.15 20.92 0.43
CA ILE A 196 0.83 19.67 0.04
C ILE A 196 -0.14 18.71 -0.61
N ARG A 197 0.21 18.21 -1.80
CA ARG A 197 -0.51 17.12 -2.45
C ARG A 197 -0.12 15.80 -1.82
N CYS A 198 -0.90 15.35 -0.85
CA CYS A 198 -0.64 14.11 -0.11
C CYS A 198 -1.23 12.86 -0.81
N HIS A 199 -2.20 13.04 -1.72
CA HIS A 199 -2.88 11.96 -2.44
C HIS A 199 -3.21 12.37 -3.88
N LYS A 200 -3.48 11.38 -4.75
CA LYS A 200 -3.93 11.67 -6.13
C LYS A 200 -5.18 12.56 -6.19
N SER A 201 -6.04 12.46 -5.19
CA SER A 201 -7.32 13.16 -5.09
C SER A 201 -7.33 14.30 -4.07
N TYR A 202 -6.25 14.54 -3.30
CA TYR A 202 -6.24 15.53 -2.23
C TYR A 202 -4.99 16.39 -2.21
N ILE A 203 -5.20 17.71 -2.09
CA ILE A 203 -4.22 18.70 -1.64
C ILE A 203 -4.74 19.22 -0.30
N ILE A 204 -3.87 19.31 0.71
CA ILE A 204 -4.21 19.75 2.06
C ILE A 204 -3.44 21.02 2.44
N ASN A 205 -4.04 21.82 3.28
CA ASN A 205 -3.30 22.83 4.03
C ASN A 205 -2.87 22.22 5.37
N THR A 206 -1.57 22.09 5.54
CA THR A 206 -0.96 21.46 6.73
C THR A 206 -1.31 22.19 8.03
N ASN A 207 -1.69 23.46 7.97
CA ASN A 207 -2.10 24.25 9.14
C ASN A 207 -3.40 23.72 9.79
N HIS A 208 -4.24 23.03 9.01
CA HIS A 208 -5.48 22.42 9.49
C HIS A 208 -5.33 20.94 9.89
N ILE A 209 -4.13 20.36 9.72
CA ILE A 209 -3.88 18.96 10.09
C ILE A 209 -3.32 18.89 11.50
N ILE A 210 -4.05 18.18 12.37
CA ILE A 210 -3.68 18.03 13.79
C ILE A 210 -2.95 16.73 14.08
N ASP A 211 -3.20 15.68 13.31
CA ASP A 211 -2.61 14.39 13.58
C ASP A 211 -2.35 13.58 12.32
N ILE A 212 -1.35 12.70 12.40
CA ILE A 212 -1.07 11.65 11.42
C ILE A 212 -1.09 10.29 12.13
N GLN A 213 -1.75 9.32 11.52
CA GLN A 213 -1.79 7.96 12.03
C GLN A 213 -1.27 6.98 10.98
N GLY A 214 -0.48 6.02 11.45
CA GLY A 214 0.01 4.92 10.62
C GLY A 214 -0.82 3.66 10.86
N ASN A 215 -1.32 3.05 9.79
CA ASN A 215 -2.02 1.76 9.83
C ASN A 215 -1.38 0.76 8.85
N ALA A 216 -1.89 -0.47 8.80
CA ALA A 216 -1.39 -1.51 7.89
C ALA A 216 -1.46 -1.12 6.40
N ARG A 217 -2.41 -0.24 6.03
CA ARG A 217 -2.65 0.18 4.64
C ARG A 217 -1.87 1.42 4.22
N GLY A 218 -1.39 2.25 5.17
CA GLY A 218 -0.70 3.50 4.87
C GLY A 218 -0.70 4.49 6.02
N TYR A 219 -0.71 5.76 5.66
CA TYR A 219 -0.88 6.88 6.59
C TYR A 219 -2.20 7.57 6.31
N ILE A 220 -2.82 8.08 7.37
CA ILE A 220 -4.04 8.90 7.34
C ILE A 220 -3.79 10.17 8.13
N LEU A 221 -4.37 11.27 7.66
CA LEU A 221 -4.30 12.58 8.30
C LEU A 221 -5.65 12.89 8.94
N LYS A 222 -5.61 13.47 10.14
CA LYS A 222 -6.77 13.91 10.88
C LYS A 222 -6.77 15.43 11.05
N SER A 223 -7.96 15.99 10.96
CA SER A 223 -8.22 17.41 11.11
C SER A 223 -9.48 17.60 11.95
N SER A 224 -9.58 18.72 12.68
CA SER A 224 -10.84 19.14 13.30
C SER A 224 -11.81 19.75 12.27
N ASP A 225 -11.28 20.28 11.19
CA ASP A 225 -12.05 21.02 10.19
C ASP A 225 -12.54 20.11 9.05
N ILE A 226 -12.07 18.86 8.96
CA ILE A 226 -12.43 17.90 7.92
C ILE A 226 -13.14 16.71 8.55
N PRO A 227 -14.39 16.39 8.15
CA PRO A 227 -15.20 15.38 8.81
C PRO A 227 -14.79 13.93 8.51
N PHE A 228 -13.75 13.70 7.71
CA PHE A 228 -13.28 12.39 7.32
C PHE A 228 -11.75 12.29 7.36
N ASP A 229 -11.25 11.07 7.42
CA ASP A 229 -9.81 10.78 7.40
C ASP A 229 -9.24 10.93 5.98
N ILE A 230 -8.18 11.74 5.81
CA ILE A 230 -7.54 11.94 4.50
C ILE A 230 -6.44 10.91 4.30
N PRO A 231 -6.51 10.08 3.24
CA PRO A 231 -5.47 9.11 2.96
C PRO A 231 -4.20 9.78 2.39
N VAL A 232 -3.03 9.31 2.80
CA VAL A 232 -1.75 9.67 2.18
C VAL A 232 -1.38 8.61 1.15
N SER A 233 -0.93 9.03 -0.03
CA SER A 233 -0.50 8.13 -1.10
C SER A 233 0.65 7.23 -0.63
N ARG A 234 0.66 5.97 -1.08
CA ARG A 234 1.78 5.05 -0.80
C ARG A 234 3.10 5.50 -1.43
N SER A 235 3.02 6.21 -2.55
CA SER A 235 4.17 6.83 -3.22
C SER A 235 4.65 8.13 -2.59
N PHE A 236 3.96 8.64 -1.56
CA PHE A 236 4.37 9.88 -0.88
C PHE A 236 5.70 9.67 -0.13
N PRO A 237 6.71 10.54 -0.35
CA PRO A 237 8.03 10.36 0.25
C PRO A 237 7.98 10.35 1.78
N LYS A 238 8.50 9.31 2.40
CA LYS A 238 8.51 9.17 3.87
C LYS A 238 9.26 10.29 4.57
N SER A 239 10.28 10.85 3.93
CA SER A 239 11.03 12.02 4.42
C SER A 239 10.19 13.28 4.56
N LEU A 240 9.13 13.40 3.74
CA LEU A 240 8.23 14.56 3.75
C LEU A 240 7.00 14.37 4.65
N LEU A 241 6.80 13.19 5.25
CA LEU A 241 5.66 12.94 6.14
C LEU A 241 5.59 13.93 7.31
N LYS A 242 6.73 14.36 7.82
CA LYS A 242 6.81 15.37 8.89
C LYS A 242 6.23 16.73 8.48
N ASN A 243 6.19 17.04 7.18
CA ASN A 243 5.66 18.30 6.67
C ASN A 243 4.13 18.28 6.56
N LEU A 244 3.49 17.11 6.71
CA LEU A 244 2.03 16.94 6.59
C LEU A 244 1.25 17.34 7.86
N ILE A 245 1.92 17.50 8.99
CA ILE A 245 1.28 17.96 10.22
C ILE A 245 1.52 19.47 10.33
N GLY A 246 0.47 20.25 10.52
CA GLY A 246 0.54 21.65 10.87
C GLY A 246 1.22 21.85 12.24
N LYS A 247 1.50 23.08 12.50
CA LYS A 247 2.15 23.51 13.75
C LYS A 247 1.19 23.49 14.90
#